data_b7518bc24ec25f87eb7429341ef20700
#
_entry.id   b7518bc24ec25f87eb7429341ef20700
#
_cell.length_a   1.000
_cell.length_b   1.000
_cell.length_c   1.000
_cell.angle_alpha   90.00
_cell.angle_beta   90.00
_cell.angle_gamma   90.00
#
_symmetry.space_group_name_H-M   'P 1'
#
loop_
_entity.id
_entity.type
_entity.pdbx_description
1 polymer ?
#
loop_
_entity_poly.entity_id
_entity_poly.type
_entity_poly.pdbx_seq_one_letter_code
_entity_poly.pdbx_strand_id
1 'polypeptide(L)'
;LPGVGAGVAGVVEVDEDGAGAAASPGRPGVASERCVMTTAMVKQELAVASFSRVYDLDRVETALNDLNEGASEALRATYEKMLKTGNLRFCVKPTRMPAFDALAEALPNFAGPLEDLRKQIALCLETEDRLELMPILLLGAPGIGKTHFAKALAQMLGTAYHYVPMSSLTAGWVLSGASSQWKNAKPGKVFDALVHGSYSNPVIAIDEIDKAGNDAQYDPLGALYALLEHDTASAFVDEFAEVPIDAGNVIWIATANDASSIPEPILNRMNVYEIPSPDEAGARRIAQTIYAEIRGAHAWGRRFPDLLGESALGALAAVPPRT
;
A
#
# COMPACT_ATOMS: atom_id res chain seq x y z
N LEU A 1 47.59 -3.57 17.16
CA LEU A 1 47.78 -5.01 16.93
C LEU A 1 47.67 -5.82 18.23
N PRO A 2 47.15 -7.08 18.30
CA PRO A 2 46.27 -7.81 17.40
C PRO A 2 45.02 -8.36 18.14
N GLY A 3 44.07 -8.96 17.47
CA GLY A 3 43.65 -10.34 17.42
C GLY A 3 42.16 -10.51 17.18
N VAL A 4 41.81 -10.91 16.09
CA VAL A 4 41.08 -12.05 15.51
C VAL A 4 40.28 -12.90 16.49
N GLY A 5 39.04 -13.17 16.18
CA GLY A 5 38.18 -14.19 16.76
C GLY A 5 36.93 -14.41 15.93
N ALA A 6 37.03 -15.25 14.89
CA ALA A 6 35.91 -15.81 14.16
C ALA A 6 35.22 -16.90 15.01
N GLY A 7 33.90 -16.83 15.14
CA GLY A 7 33.07 -17.86 15.74
C GLY A 7 32.12 -18.47 14.71
N VAL A 8 32.46 -19.66 14.24
CA VAL A 8 31.64 -20.51 13.37
C VAL A 8 30.54 -21.17 14.23
N ALA A 9 29.28 -20.97 13.88
CA ALA A 9 28.17 -21.71 14.48
C ALA A 9 27.99 -23.04 13.73
N GLY A 10 28.13 -24.13 14.45
CA GLY A 10 28.00 -25.50 13.95
C GLY A 10 26.57 -25.90 13.66
N VAL A 11 26.45 -26.62 12.57
CA VAL A 11 25.29 -27.44 12.18
C VAL A 11 25.28 -28.68 13.07
N VAL A 12 24.17 -28.98 13.70
CA VAL A 12 23.92 -30.29 14.35
C VAL A 12 23.03 -31.07 13.40
N GLU A 13 23.65 -32.09 12.76
CA GLU A 13 22.97 -33.22 12.16
C GLU A 13 22.52 -34.16 13.26
N VAL A 14 21.31 -34.63 13.20
CA VAL A 14 20.84 -35.78 14.00
C VAL A 14 20.32 -36.82 13.01
N ASP A 15 21.12 -37.85 12.82
CA ASP A 15 20.73 -39.13 12.24
C ASP A 15 19.95 -39.95 13.28
N GLU A 16 18.83 -40.52 12.89
CA GLU A 16 18.35 -41.77 13.51
C GLU A 16 17.78 -42.73 12.47
N ASP A 17 18.44 -43.85 12.39
CA ASP A 17 18.11 -45.07 11.66
C ASP A 17 16.90 -45.80 12.24
N GLY A 18 16.23 -46.57 11.37
CA GLY A 18 15.64 -47.79 11.88
C GLY A 18 14.44 -48.37 11.12
N ALA A 19 14.73 -49.29 10.20
CA ALA A 19 14.00 -50.53 9.88
C ALA A 19 12.50 -50.43 9.50
N GLY A 20 12.07 -50.78 8.32
CA GLY A 20 12.10 -52.11 7.67
C GLY A 20 10.69 -52.65 7.56
N ALA A 21 10.15 -52.84 6.34
CA ALA A 21 9.43 -54.03 5.88
C ALA A 21 8.66 -53.81 4.55
N ALA A 22 9.05 -54.66 3.59
CA ALA A 22 8.24 -55.39 2.61
C ALA A 22 7.43 -54.64 1.53
N ALA A 23 7.89 -54.89 0.32
CA ALA A 23 7.28 -54.61 -0.98
C ALA A 23 6.03 -55.43 -1.28
N SER A 24 5.13 -54.88 -2.07
CA SER A 24 4.38 -55.59 -3.10
C SER A 24 4.02 -54.64 -4.25
N PRO A 25 4.05 -55.07 -5.52
CA PRO A 25 3.95 -54.22 -6.69
C PRO A 25 2.52 -54.16 -7.25
N GLY A 26 2.11 -53.01 -7.74
CA GLY A 26 0.80 -52.96 -8.39
C GLY A 26 0.42 -51.66 -9.07
N ARG A 27 0.63 -51.60 -10.37
CA ARG A 27 -0.03 -50.85 -11.44
C ARG A 27 0.35 -49.39 -11.69
N PRO A 28 0.64 -49.03 -12.97
CA PRO A 28 0.87 -47.65 -13.41
C PRO A 28 -0.47 -46.93 -13.48
N GLY A 29 -0.70 -46.04 -12.55
CA GLY A 29 -1.81 -45.12 -12.56
C GLY A 29 -1.36 -43.77 -13.14
N VAL A 30 -2.10 -43.36 -14.17
CA VAL A 30 -2.11 -42.09 -14.86
C VAL A 30 -1.64 -40.95 -13.93
N ALA A 31 -0.57 -40.29 -14.35
CA ALA A 31 -0.11 -39.02 -13.77
C ALA A 31 -1.20 -37.95 -13.99
N SER A 32 -2.06 -37.82 -13.00
CA SER A 32 -2.84 -36.62 -12.82
C SER A 32 -1.83 -35.50 -12.49
N GLU A 33 -1.55 -34.65 -13.44
CA GLU A 33 -0.94 -33.36 -13.19
C GLU A 33 -1.82 -32.63 -12.18
N ARG A 34 -1.48 -32.79 -10.91
CA ARG A 34 -1.96 -31.92 -9.85
C ARG A 34 -1.40 -30.53 -10.15
N CYS A 35 -2.20 -29.73 -10.81
CA CYS A 35 -2.06 -28.29 -10.72
C CYS A 35 -2.32 -27.91 -9.25
N VAL A 36 -1.29 -28.08 -8.44
CA VAL A 36 -1.20 -27.50 -7.11
C VAL A 36 -0.97 -26.02 -7.36
N MET A 37 -2.04 -25.26 -7.52
CA MET A 37 -2.00 -23.86 -7.16
C MET A 37 -1.85 -23.81 -5.63
N THR A 38 -0.68 -24.21 -5.16
CA THR A 38 -0.16 -23.72 -3.92
C THR A 38 -0.31 -22.20 -4.04
N THR A 39 -0.90 -21.57 -3.02
CA THR A 39 -0.60 -20.19 -2.68
C THR A 39 0.91 -20.14 -2.58
N ALA A 40 1.57 -20.03 -3.72
CA ALA A 40 2.92 -19.58 -3.79
C ALA A 40 2.81 -18.20 -3.14
N MET A 41 3.19 -18.11 -1.87
CA MET A 41 3.90 -16.93 -1.45
C MET A 41 4.87 -16.73 -2.61
N VAL A 42 4.51 -15.83 -3.52
CA VAL A 42 5.45 -15.25 -4.44
C VAL A 42 6.55 -14.86 -3.48
N LYS A 43 7.68 -15.58 -3.52
CA LYS A 43 8.89 -15.10 -2.88
C LYS A 43 9.02 -13.74 -3.50
N GLN A 44 8.61 -12.72 -2.74
CA GLN A 44 8.93 -11.35 -3.07
C GLN A 44 10.45 -11.37 -3.09
N GLU A 45 11.00 -11.49 -4.28
CA GLU A 45 12.40 -11.16 -4.45
C GLU A 45 12.45 -9.72 -3.96
N LEU A 46 13.20 -9.51 -2.90
CA LEU A 46 13.33 -8.23 -2.23
C LEU A 46 13.56 -7.19 -3.32
N ALA A 47 12.59 -6.32 -3.52
CA ALA A 47 12.78 -5.13 -4.31
C ALA A 47 14.04 -4.46 -3.73
N VAL A 48 14.99 -4.07 -4.58
CA VAL A 48 16.18 -3.38 -4.10
C VAL A 48 15.68 -2.08 -3.52
N ALA A 49 15.67 -1.99 -2.18
CA ALA A 49 15.30 -0.78 -1.51
C ALA A 49 16.55 0.10 -1.39
N SER A 50 16.53 1.23 -2.04
CA SER A 50 17.43 2.33 -1.70
C SER A 50 16.92 3.03 -0.43
N PHE A 51 17.78 3.82 0.21
CA PHE A 51 17.35 4.68 1.31
C PHE A 51 17.06 6.07 0.80
N SER A 52 15.98 6.67 1.28
CA SER A 52 15.65 8.07 1.04
C SER A 52 15.56 8.82 2.36
N ARG A 53 16.05 10.07 2.37
CA ARG A 53 15.84 10.98 3.50
C ARG A 53 14.45 11.57 3.39
N VAL A 54 13.67 11.46 4.47
CA VAL A 54 12.31 12.01 4.52
C VAL A 54 12.22 13.32 5.29
N TYR A 55 13.24 13.70 6.04
CA TYR A 55 13.39 15.02 6.68
C TYR A 55 14.84 15.30 7.01
N ASP A 56 15.12 16.55 7.39
CA ASP A 56 16.44 17.02 7.79
C ASP A 56 16.58 16.98 9.32
N LEU A 57 17.61 16.27 9.82
CA LEU A 57 17.87 16.13 11.26
C LEU A 57 18.27 17.45 11.91
N ASP A 58 19.05 18.29 11.23
CA ASP A 58 19.52 19.57 11.77
C ASP A 58 18.34 20.53 11.96
N ARG A 59 17.33 20.48 11.06
CA ARG A 59 16.09 21.25 11.22
C ARG A 59 15.26 20.77 12.40
N VAL A 60 15.18 19.45 12.62
CA VAL A 60 14.46 18.88 13.77
C VAL A 60 15.16 19.25 15.08
N GLU A 61 16.50 19.20 15.13
CA GLU A 61 17.28 19.60 16.31
C GLU A 61 17.11 21.08 16.61
N THR A 62 17.17 21.94 15.58
CA THR A 62 16.89 23.37 15.72
C THR A 62 15.50 23.61 16.24
N ALA A 63 14.47 22.98 15.66
CA ALA A 63 13.09 23.11 16.11
C ALA A 63 12.89 22.66 17.57
N LEU A 64 13.58 21.58 17.99
CA LEU A 64 13.55 21.12 19.37
C LEU A 64 14.19 22.12 20.33
N ASN A 65 15.32 22.73 19.95
CA ASN A 65 16.03 23.70 20.77
C ASN A 65 15.27 25.03 20.89
N ASP A 66 14.52 25.41 19.86
CA ASP A 66 13.71 26.63 19.80
C ASP A 66 12.37 26.51 20.56
N LEU A 67 12.04 25.31 21.08
CA LEU A 67 10.81 25.13 21.85
C LEU A 67 10.85 25.90 23.17
N ASN A 68 9.86 26.78 23.36
CA ASN A 68 9.63 27.51 24.60
C ASN A 68 9.23 26.58 25.75
N GLU A 69 9.36 27.05 27.01
CA GLU A 69 8.94 26.29 28.21
C GLU A 69 7.45 25.92 28.23
N GLY A 70 6.60 26.66 27.49
CA GLY A 70 5.17 26.41 27.36
C GLY A 70 4.78 25.53 26.17
N ALA A 71 5.75 25.02 25.40
CA ALA A 71 5.48 24.18 24.23
C ALA A 71 4.81 22.85 24.62
N SER A 72 4.04 22.29 23.70
CA SER A 72 3.38 21.00 23.87
C SER A 72 4.40 19.89 24.15
N GLU A 73 4.22 19.17 25.26
CA GLU A 73 5.04 17.98 25.58
C GLU A 73 4.98 16.93 24.46
N ALA A 74 3.82 16.80 23.79
CA ALA A 74 3.64 15.92 22.65
C ALA A 74 4.50 16.32 21.45
N LEU A 75 4.67 17.62 21.20
CA LEU A 75 5.55 18.13 20.13
C LEU A 75 7.01 17.85 20.46
N ARG A 76 7.45 18.12 21.67
CA ARG A 76 8.82 17.80 22.15
C ARG A 76 9.10 16.31 22.01
N ALA A 77 8.23 15.45 22.49
CA ALA A 77 8.36 14.00 22.37
C ALA A 77 8.40 13.53 20.90
N THR A 78 7.70 14.22 19.99
CA THR A 78 7.73 13.93 18.56
C THR A 78 9.11 14.25 17.97
N TYR A 79 9.71 15.40 18.26
CA TYR A 79 11.04 15.75 17.78
C TYR A 79 12.13 14.82 18.34
N GLU A 80 12.08 14.51 19.65
CA GLU A 80 12.99 13.56 20.27
C GLU A 80 12.91 12.16 19.62
N LYS A 81 11.69 11.72 19.29
CA LYS A 81 11.46 10.48 18.58
C LYS A 81 12.01 10.53 17.15
N MET A 82 11.83 11.65 16.42
CA MET A 82 12.40 11.85 15.09
C MET A 82 13.93 11.75 15.10
N LEU A 83 14.59 12.44 16.03
CA LEU A 83 16.05 12.40 16.19
C LEU A 83 16.54 10.99 16.52
N LYS A 84 15.83 10.26 17.39
CA LYS A 84 16.17 8.89 17.78
C LYS A 84 15.98 7.89 16.63
N THR A 85 14.90 8.03 15.85
CA THR A 85 14.55 7.09 14.78
C THR A 85 15.40 7.32 13.52
N GLY A 86 15.91 8.54 13.34
CA GLY A 86 16.64 8.96 12.15
C GLY A 86 15.72 9.19 10.95
N ASN A 87 16.27 9.80 9.92
CA ASN A 87 15.55 10.33 8.77
C ASN A 87 15.53 9.43 7.53
N LEU A 88 16.15 8.25 7.58
CA LEU A 88 16.24 7.34 6.45
C LEU A 88 15.05 6.37 6.43
N ARG A 89 14.44 6.21 5.25
CA ARG A 89 13.37 5.24 5.00
C ARG A 89 13.68 4.44 3.74
N PHE A 90 13.18 3.23 3.68
CA PHE A 90 13.27 2.41 2.47
C PHE A 90 12.48 3.05 1.32
N CYS A 91 13.14 3.24 0.18
CA CYS A 91 12.49 3.61 -1.06
C CYS A 91 12.43 2.36 -1.95
N VAL A 92 11.26 1.78 -2.09
CA VAL A 92 11.09 0.54 -2.86
C VAL A 92 11.03 0.85 -4.34
N LYS A 93 11.80 0.09 -5.12
CA LYS A 93 11.77 0.10 -6.57
C LYS A 93 11.79 -1.36 -7.06
N PRO A 94 10.86 -1.77 -7.93
CA PRO A 94 10.92 -3.09 -8.53
C PRO A 94 12.21 -3.26 -9.34
N THR A 95 12.88 -4.41 -9.21
CA THR A 95 14.07 -4.75 -10.02
C THR A 95 13.71 -5.42 -11.34
N ARG A 96 12.48 -5.89 -11.45
CA ARG A 96 11.90 -6.47 -12.65
C ARG A 96 10.42 -6.12 -12.71
N MET A 97 9.81 -6.32 -13.88
CA MET A 97 8.38 -6.08 -14.03
C MET A 97 7.59 -6.91 -13.01
N PRO A 98 6.78 -6.29 -12.15
CA PRO A 98 5.90 -6.99 -11.22
C PRO A 98 4.88 -7.86 -11.92
N ALA A 99 4.21 -8.75 -11.19
CA ALA A 99 3.24 -9.70 -11.70
C ALA A 99 1.89 -9.03 -12.06
N PHE A 100 1.91 -8.10 -13.01
CA PHE A 100 0.70 -7.39 -13.48
C PHE A 100 -0.36 -8.35 -14.04
N ASP A 101 0.04 -9.44 -14.67
CA ASP A 101 -0.91 -10.38 -15.27
C ASP A 101 -1.77 -11.05 -14.20
N ALA A 102 -1.17 -11.43 -13.06
CA ALA A 102 -1.92 -11.98 -11.94
C ALA A 102 -2.92 -10.96 -11.35
N LEU A 103 -2.52 -9.69 -11.28
CA LEU A 103 -3.40 -8.62 -10.79
C LEU A 103 -4.53 -8.32 -11.80
N ALA A 104 -4.23 -8.38 -13.11
CA ALA A 104 -5.22 -8.21 -14.18
C ALA A 104 -6.24 -9.38 -14.21
N GLU A 105 -5.81 -10.60 -13.91
CA GLU A 105 -6.72 -11.74 -13.76
C GLU A 105 -7.64 -11.58 -12.54
N ALA A 106 -7.11 -11.09 -11.43
CA ALA A 106 -7.88 -10.86 -10.20
C ALA A 106 -8.84 -9.68 -10.31
N LEU A 107 -8.45 -8.63 -11.05
CA LEU A 107 -9.18 -7.37 -11.21
C LEU A 107 -9.35 -7.00 -12.68
N PRO A 108 -10.15 -7.76 -13.45
CA PRO A 108 -10.24 -7.62 -14.91
C PRO A 108 -10.81 -6.27 -15.38
N ASN A 109 -11.59 -5.60 -14.54
CA ASN A 109 -12.15 -4.29 -14.82
C ASN A 109 -11.14 -3.13 -14.62
N PHE A 110 -9.93 -3.39 -14.13
CA PHE A 110 -8.86 -2.39 -13.95
C PHE A 110 -7.79 -2.42 -15.05
N ALA A 111 -8.10 -2.92 -16.23
CA ALA A 111 -7.12 -3.05 -17.32
C ALA A 111 -6.45 -1.72 -17.69
N GLY A 112 -7.22 -0.59 -17.74
CA GLY A 112 -6.68 0.73 -18.06
C GLY A 112 -5.58 1.19 -17.10
N PRO A 113 -5.86 1.36 -15.79
CA PRO A 113 -4.85 1.78 -14.84
C PRO A 113 -3.68 0.79 -14.73
N LEU A 114 -3.91 -0.52 -14.89
CA LEU A 114 -2.83 -1.53 -14.84
C LEU A 114 -1.88 -1.39 -16.03
N GLU A 115 -2.40 -1.14 -17.23
CA GLU A 115 -1.57 -0.95 -18.43
C GLU A 115 -0.70 0.31 -18.32
N ASP A 116 -1.25 1.42 -17.82
CA ASP A 116 -0.50 2.66 -17.65
C ASP A 116 0.54 2.56 -16.52
N LEU A 117 0.21 1.92 -15.41
CA LEU A 117 1.18 1.61 -14.36
C LEU A 117 2.32 0.72 -14.87
N ARG A 118 2.00 -0.29 -15.69
CA ARG A 118 3.01 -1.15 -16.33
C ARG A 118 3.99 -0.32 -17.16
N LYS A 119 3.49 0.65 -17.95
CA LYS A 119 4.34 1.56 -18.76
C LYS A 119 5.22 2.44 -17.87
N GLN A 120 4.65 3.07 -16.85
CA GLN A 120 5.40 3.94 -15.93
C GLN A 120 6.49 3.16 -15.20
N ILE A 121 6.18 1.96 -14.71
CA ILE A 121 7.18 1.10 -14.05
C ILE A 121 8.27 0.66 -15.04
N ALA A 122 7.91 0.31 -16.29
CA ALA A 122 8.87 -0.06 -17.29
C ALA A 122 9.95 1.00 -17.54
N LEU A 123 9.57 2.28 -17.53
CA LEU A 123 10.51 3.41 -17.68
C LEU A 123 11.53 3.47 -16.54
N CYS A 124 11.16 3.07 -15.33
CA CYS A 124 12.04 3.12 -14.17
C CYS A 124 12.96 1.89 -14.04
N LEU A 125 12.63 0.75 -14.68
CA LEU A 125 13.36 -0.50 -14.46
C LEU A 125 14.80 -0.47 -14.96
N GLU A 126 15.07 0.24 -16.05
CA GLU A 126 16.37 0.29 -16.73
C GLU A 126 17.21 1.52 -16.30
N THR A 127 16.69 2.36 -15.41
CA THR A 127 17.33 3.59 -14.96
C THR A 127 17.67 3.54 -13.48
N GLU A 128 18.49 4.46 -12.99
CA GLU A 128 18.72 4.67 -11.55
C GLU A 128 17.65 5.56 -10.90
N ASP A 129 16.69 6.04 -11.69
CA ASP A 129 15.62 6.91 -11.21
C ASP A 129 14.69 6.20 -10.22
N ARG A 130 14.10 6.97 -9.33
CA ARG A 130 13.10 6.47 -8.38
C ARG A 130 11.83 6.06 -9.10
N LEU A 131 11.03 5.23 -8.44
CA LEU A 131 9.69 4.93 -8.93
C LEU A 131 8.80 6.15 -8.71
N GLU A 132 8.51 6.86 -9.77
CA GLU A 132 7.58 7.99 -9.80
C GLU A 132 6.29 7.55 -10.49
N LEU A 133 5.19 7.55 -9.74
CA LEU A 133 3.87 7.24 -10.27
C LEU A 133 2.97 8.48 -10.12
N MET A 134 2.34 8.87 -11.22
CA MET A 134 1.35 9.93 -11.19
C MET A 134 0.19 9.55 -10.25
N PRO A 135 -0.33 10.51 -9.46
CA PRO A 135 -1.51 10.26 -8.63
C PRO A 135 -2.66 9.69 -9.45
N ILE A 136 -3.37 8.71 -8.90
CA ILE A 136 -4.45 7.99 -9.60
C ILE A 136 -5.78 8.28 -8.93
N LEU A 137 -6.81 8.59 -9.73
CA LEU A 137 -8.20 8.63 -9.30
C LEU A 137 -8.99 7.53 -10.00
N LEU A 138 -9.58 6.62 -9.22
CA LEU A 138 -10.44 5.54 -9.68
C LEU A 138 -11.90 5.95 -9.52
N LEU A 139 -12.58 6.23 -10.63
CA LEU A 139 -14.02 6.58 -10.67
C LEU A 139 -14.85 5.35 -11.01
N GLY A 140 -15.99 5.20 -10.38
CA GLY A 140 -16.94 4.14 -10.74
C GLY A 140 -17.88 3.75 -9.61
N ALA A 141 -18.79 2.84 -9.90
CA ALA A 141 -19.80 2.38 -8.95
C ALA A 141 -19.22 1.86 -7.63
N PRO A 142 -19.94 1.96 -6.52
CA PRO A 142 -19.49 1.38 -5.24
C PRO A 142 -19.38 -0.15 -5.34
N GLY A 143 -18.41 -0.72 -4.64
CA GLY A 143 -18.25 -2.17 -4.54
C GLY A 143 -17.57 -2.86 -5.73
N ILE A 144 -17.00 -2.14 -6.70
CA ILE A 144 -16.31 -2.73 -7.87
C ILE A 144 -14.83 -3.04 -7.63
N GLY A 145 -14.32 -2.88 -6.39
CA GLY A 145 -12.96 -3.26 -6.02
C GLY A 145 -11.92 -2.13 -6.02
N LYS A 146 -12.31 -0.85 -6.08
CA LYS A 146 -11.38 0.31 -6.12
C LYS A 146 -10.39 0.33 -4.96
N THR A 147 -10.88 0.19 -3.72
CA THR A 147 -10.04 0.17 -2.50
C THR A 147 -9.15 -1.07 -2.45
N HIS A 148 -9.68 -2.22 -2.93
CA HIS A 148 -8.92 -3.46 -3.03
C HIS A 148 -7.75 -3.32 -4.03
N PHE A 149 -7.96 -2.66 -5.18
CA PHE A 149 -6.91 -2.35 -6.15
C PHE A 149 -5.73 -1.61 -5.52
N ALA A 150 -5.99 -0.56 -4.73
CA ALA A 150 -4.95 0.21 -4.07
C ALA A 150 -4.10 -0.65 -3.10
N LYS A 151 -4.76 -1.52 -2.34
CA LYS A 151 -4.09 -2.45 -1.44
C LYS A 151 -3.28 -3.50 -2.20
N ALA A 152 -3.84 -4.07 -3.26
CA ALA A 152 -3.17 -5.07 -4.09
C ALA A 152 -1.94 -4.48 -4.82
N LEU A 153 -2.04 -3.22 -5.28
CA LEU A 153 -0.89 -2.50 -5.86
C LEU A 153 0.23 -2.31 -4.84
N ALA A 154 -0.07 -1.89 -3.61
CA ALA A 154 0.94 -1.76 -2.56
C ALA A 154 1.65 -3.08 -2.27
N GLN A 155 0.90 -4.18 -2.21
CA GLN A 155 1.44 -5.53 -2.02
C GLN A 155 2.32 -5.96 -3.20
N MET A 156 1.88 -5.70 -4.43
CA MET A 156 2.64 -6.02 -5.64
C MET A 156 3.96 -5.25 -5.72
N LEU A 157 3.95 -3.98 -5.32
CA LEU A 157 5.15 -3.14 -5.26
C LEU A 157 6.05 -3.46 -4.06
N GLY A 158 5.53 -4.12 -3.03
CA GLY A 158 6.29 -4.43 -1.81
C GLY A 158 6.46 -3.23 -0.87
N THR A 159 5.58 -2.26 -0.90
CA THR A 159 5.61 -1.07 -0.04
C THR A 159 4.46 -1.07 0.99
N ALA A 160 4.49 -0.11 1.91
CA ALA A 160 3.44 0.05 2.90
C ALA A 160 2.13 0.56 2.27
N TYR A 161 1.01 0.17 2.87
CA TYR A 161 -0.33 0.62 2.52
C TYR A 161 -0.96 1.39 3.69
N HIS A 162 -1.42 2.61 3.42
CA HIS A 162 -2.14 3.44 4.37
C HIS A 162 -3.52 3.80 3.82
N TYR A 163 -4.54 3.62 4.64
CA TYR A 163 -5.93 3.87 4.28
C TYR A 163 -6.47 5.13 4.95
N VAL A 164 -7.05 6.02 4.16
CA VAL A 164 -7.62 7.30 4.61
C VAL A 164 -9.06 7.43 4.07
N PRO A 165 -10.10 7.08 4.87
CA PRO A 165 -11.49 7.22 4.45
C PRO A 165 -11.94 8.68 4.58
N MET A 166 -12.25 9.35 3.45
CA MET A 166 -12.69 10.76 3.46
C MET A 166 -14.11 10.92 3.99
N SER A 167 -14.97 9.92 3.79
CA SER A 167 -16.35 9.93 4.29
C SER A 167 -16.49 10.04 5.82
N SER A 168 -15.45 9.65 6.55
CA SER A 168 -15.41 9.75 8.01
C SER A 168 -14.62 10.95 8.53
N LEU A 169 -14.02 11.76 7.63
CA LEU A 169 -13.20 12.90 8.00
C LEU A 169 -14.05 14.17 8.05
N THR A 170 -13.95 14.86 9.19
CA THR A 170 -14.62 16.14 9.40
C THR A 170 -13.71 17.34 9.14
N ALA A 171 -12.40 17.11 8.90
CA ALA A 171 -11.45 18.19 8.76
C ALA A 171 -10.13 17.79 8.08
N GLY A 172 -9.51 18.75 7.38
CA GLY A 172 -8.25 18.61 6.63
C GLY A 172 -7.04 18.22 7.47
N TRP A 173 -7.03 18.56 8.75
CA TRP A 173 -5.91 18.24 9.65
C TRP A 173 -5.64 16.74 9.83
N VAL A 174 -6.52 15.87 9.37
CA VAL A 174 -6.25 14.41 9.39
C VAL A 174 -5.11 14.05 8.45
N LEU A 175 -4.96 14.75 7.34
CA LEU A 175 -3.83 14.58 6.42
C LEU A 175 -2.61 15.40 6.84
N SER A 176 -2.82 16.69 7.17
CA SER A 176 -1.76 17.67 7.43
C SER A 176 -1.39 17.88 8.89
N GLY A 177 -2.05 17.20 9.83
CA GLY A 177 -1.86 17.44 11.25
C GLY A 177 -2.69 18.60 11.78
N ALA A 178 -2.87 18.64 13.09
CA ALA A 178 -3.53 19.75 13.80
C ALA A 178 -2.49 20.63 14.47
N SER A 179 -2.62 21.96 14.38
CA SER A 179 -1.68 22.89 15.02
C SER A 179 -1.34 22.49 16.46
N SER A 180 -0.05 22.44 16.78
CA SER A 180 0.49 22.02 18.08
C SER A 180 -0.03 22.86 19.27
N GLN A 181 -0.59 24.02 18.99
CA GLN A 181 -1.21 24.90 19.99
C GLN A 181 -2.59 24.42 20.47
N TRP A 182 -3.22 23.49 19.75
CA TRP A 182 -4.52 22.97 20.15
C TRP A 182 -4.39 21.83 21.15
N LYS A 183 -5.35 21.76 22.06
CA LYS A 183 -5.40 20.67 23.02
C LYS A 183 -5.63 19.33 22.30
N ASN A 184 -4.81 18.33 22.60
CA ASN A 184 -4.83 17.01 21.97
C ASN A 184 -4.47 17.01 20.46
N ALA A 185 -3.75 18.04 20.00
CA ALA A 185 -3.19 18.04 18.64
C ALA A 185 -2.25 16.85 18.43
N LYS A 186 -2.19 16.37 17.19
CA LYS A 186 -1.34 15.27 16.77
C LYS A 186 -0.95 15.44 15.31
N PRO A 187 0.14 14.81 14.87
CA PRO A 187 0.54 14.80 13.47
C PRO A 187 -0.52 14.21 12.55
N GLY A 188 -0.47 14.58 11.28
CA GLY A 188 -1.33 14.05 10.24
C GLY A 188 -0.93 12.65 9.78
N LYS A 189 -1.81 12.04 8.98
CA LYS A 189 -1.60 10.69 8.44
C LYS A 189 -0.39 10.60 7.51
N VAL A 190 -0.08 11.67 6.77
CA VAL A 190 1.09 11.73 5.90
C VAL A 190 2.37 11.70 6.72
N PHE A 191 2.43 12.51 7.78
CA PHE A 191 3.54 12.49 8.72
C PHE A 191 3.71 11.10 9.35
N ASP A 192 2.62 10.51 9.87
CA ASP A 192 2.66 9.17 10.46
C ASP A 192 3.20 8.12 9.49
N ALA A 193 2.76 8.15 8.22
CA ALA A 193 3.18 7.21 7.19
C ALA A 193 4.69 7.32 6.87
N LEU A 194 5.22 8.53 6.82
CA LEU A 194 6.61 8.80 6.41
C LEU A 194 7.58 8.82 7.59
N VAL A 195 7.22 9.45 8.70
CA VAL A 195 8.13 9.64 9.84
C VAL A 195 8.11 8.44 10.77
N HIS A 196 6.94 7.87 11.03
CA HIS A 196 6.78 6.68 11.88
C HIS A 196 6.79 5.37 11.08
N GLY A 197 6.56 5.42 9.76
CA GLY A 197 6.63 4.30 8.86
C GLY A 197 8.06 3.90 8.49
N SER A 198 8.19 2.81 7.74
CA SER A 198 9.48 2.28 7.28
C SER A 198 9.82 2.68 5.84
N TYR A 199 8.86 3.19 5.09
CA TYR A 199 8.99 3.46 3.66
C TYR A 199 8.85 4.96 3.35
N SER A 200 9.63 5.45 2.37
CA SER A 200 9.51 6.81 1.84
C SER A 200 8.52 6.93 0.68
N ASN A 201 8.15 5.81 0.06
CA ASN A 201 7.18 5.72 -1.02
C ASN A 201 6.02 4.76 -0.71
N PRO A 202 5.29 4.96 0.41
CA PRO A 202 4.12 4.17 0.71
C PRO A 202 2.99 4.46 -0.27
N VAL A 203 2.07 3.51 -0.46
CA VAL A 203 0.76 3.78 -1.08
C VAL A 203 -0.16 4.38 -0.02
N ILE A 204 -0.66 5.59 -0.28
CA ILE A 204 -1.71 6.21 0.52
C ILE A 204 -2.99 6.20 -0.30
N ALA A 205 -3.97 5.40 0.15
CA ALA A 205 -5.29 5.29 -0.48
C ALA A 205 -6.27 6.26 0.18
N ILE A 206 -6.74 7.24 -0.59
CA ILE A 206 -7.78 8.18 -0.19
C ILE A 206 -9.11 7.63 -0.68
N ASP A 207 -9.91 7.10 0.24
CA ASP A 207 -11.16 6.45 -0.12
C ASP A 207 -12.34 7.41 -0.05
N GLU A 208 -13.21 7.34 -1.06
CA GLU A 208 -14.41 8.17 -1.17
C GLU A 208 -14.11 9.69 -1.11
N ILE A 209 -13.12 10.17 -1.91
CA ILE A 209 -12.73 11.58 -1.94
C ILE A 209 -13.92 12.50 -2.31
N ASP A 210 -14.91 11.99 -3.05
CA ASP A 210 -16.15 12.66 -3.39
C ASP A 210 -17.10 12.86 -2.20
N LYS A 211 -16.83 12.23 -1.07
CA LYS A 211 -17.58 12.36 0.18
C LYS A 211 -16.91 13.27 1.20
N ALA A 212 -15.79 13.88 0.84
CA ALA A 212 -15.16 14.90 1.67
C ALA A 212 -16.16 16.03 1.97
N GLY A 213 -16.24 16.44 3.22
CA GLY A 213 -17.15 17.52 3.63
C GLY A 213 -16.81 18.85 2.93
N ASN A 214 -17.82 19.63 2.61
CA ASN A 214 -17.67 20.97 2.01
C ASN A 214 -17.60 22.08 3.07
N ASP A 215 -16.95 21.83 4.20
CA ASP A 215 -16.77 22.86 5.22
C ASP A 215 -15.63 23.81 4.80
N ALA A 216 -16.00 25.03 4.40
CA ALA A 216 -15.03 26.04 3.97
C ALA A 216 -14.04 26.46 5.06
N GLN A 217 -14.34 26.19 6.33
CA GLN A 217 -13.45 26.53 7.44
C GLN A 217 -12.39 25.43 7.68
N TYR A 218 -12.70 24.20 7.34
CA TYR A 218 -11.84 23.03 7.58
C TYR A 218 -11.76 22.12 6.35
N ASP A 219 -11.41 22.73 5.18
CA ASP A 219 -11.35 22.00 3.90
C ASP A 219 -10.57 20.68 4.04
N PRO A 220 -11.24 19.53 4.01
CA PRO A 220 -10.58 18.23 4.16
C PRO A 220 -9.67 17.88 2.97
N LEU A 221 -9.81 18.56 1.85
CA LEU A 221 -9.00 18.39 0.64
C LEU A 221 -7.83 19.38 0.57
N GLY A 222 -7.78 20.38 1.46
CA GLY A 222 -6.80 21.46 1.41
C GLY A 222 -5.35 20.99 1.33
N ALA A 223 -4.99 19.98 2.10
CA ALA A 223 -3.65 19.41 2.08
C ALA A 223 -3.28 18.75 0.75
N LEU A 224 -4.24 18.25 0.00
CA LEU A 224 -4.00 17.55 -1.27
C LEU A 224 -3.49 18.47 -2.37
N TYR A 225 -3.79 19.77 -2.31
CA TYR A 225 -3.26 20.73 -3.28
C TYR A 225 -1.72 20.78 -3.28
N ALA A 226 -1.09 20.60 -2.11
CA ALA A 226 0.35 20.54 -1.99
C ALA A 226 0.90 19.11 -2.16
N LEU A 227 0.18 18.11 -1.70
CA LEU A 227 0.65 16.73 -1.64
C LEU A 227 0.60 15.99 -2.98
N LEU A 228 -0.27 16.41 -3.91
CA LEU A 228 -0.42 15.77 -5.23
C LEU A 228 0.55 16.32 -6.30
N GLU A 229 1.33 17.34 -5.98
CA GLU A 229 2.38 17.87 -6.85
C GLU A 229 3.75 17.54 -6.24
N HIS A 230 4.63 16.91 -7.02
CA HIS A 230 5.95 16.45 -6.55
C HIS A 230 6.78 17.59 -5.92
N ASP A 231 6.83 18.76 -6.57
CA ASP A 231 7.67 19.87 -6.11
C ASP A 231 7.23 20.41 -4.75
N THR A 232 5.93 20.58 -4.54
CA THR A 232 5.39 21.06 -3.27
C THR A 232 5.36 19.96 -2.20
N ALA A 233 5.11 18.72 -2.60
CA ALA A 233 5.11 17.56 -1.70
C ALA A 233 6.51 17.25 -1.14
N SER A 234 7.58 17.53 -1.90
CA SER A 234 8.97 17.32 -1.45
C SER A 234 9.37 18.19 -0.25
N ALA A 235 8.62 19.25 0.03
CA ALA A 235 8.82 20.16 1.16
C ALA A 235 7.53 20.34 1.97
N PHE A 236 6.69 19.31 2.05
CA PHE A 236 5.44 19.35 2.79
C PHE A 236 5.67 19.60 4.29
N VAL A 237 4.90 20.52 4.87
CA VAL A 237 4.98 20.84 6.30
C VAL A 237 3.70 20.39 6.99
N ASP A 238 3.85 19.44 7.91
CA ASP A 238 2.76 19.03 8.81
C ASP A 238 2.51 20.13 9.85
N GLU A 239 1.24 20.50 10.05
CA GLU A 239 0.84 21.62 10.93
C GLU A 239 1.15 21.37 12.41
N PHE A 240 1.30 20.11 12.82
CA PHE A 240 1.70 19.77 14.17
C PHE A 240 3.20 19.83 14.36
N ALA A 241 3.95 19.24 13.45
CA ALA A 241 5.40 19.10 13.59
C ALA A 241 6.18 20.33 13.08
N GLU A 242 5.58 21.13 12.20
CA GLU A 242 6.15 22.38 11.65
C GLU A 242 7.56 22.23 11.05
N VAL A 243 7.94 21.00 10.71
CA VAL A 243 9.20 20.65 10.06
C VAL A 243 8.92 20.07 8.67
N PRO A 244 9.63 20.52 7.62
CA PRO A 244 9.45 19.97 6.28
C PRO A 244 9.78 18.48 6.21
N ILE A 245 8.90 17.72 5.55
CA ILE A 245 9.07 16.31 5.24
C ILE A 245 8.93 16.08 3.74
N ASP A 246 9.72 15.17 3.19
CA ASP A 246 9.65 14.79 1.78
C ASP A 246 8.53 13.77 1.55
N ALA A 247 7.37 14.23 1.07
CA ALA A 247 6.24 13.43 0.65
C ALA A 247 6.18 13.24 -0.88
N GLY A 248 7.18 13.71 -1.63
CA GLY A 248 7.19 13.66 -3.10
C GLY A 248 7.18 12.26 -3.69
N ASN A 249 7.62 11.25 -2.92
CA ASN A 249 7.66 9.86 -3.39
C ASN A 249 6.40 9.05 -2.99
N VAL A 250 5.42 9.65 -2.31
CA VAL A 250 4.18 8.96 -1.92
C VAL A 250 3.38 8.56 -3.15
N ILE A 251 2.92 7.32 -3.19
CA ILE A 251 2.06 6.81 -4.26
C ILE A 251 0.61 7.05 -3.86
N TRP A 252 -0.04 7.99 -4.55
CA TRP A 252 -1.41 8.40 -4.26
C TRP A 252 -2.42 7.64 -5.10
N ILE A 253 -3.42 7.05 -4.45
CA ILE A 253 -4.56 6.41 -5.10
C ILE A 253 -5.83 6.91 -4.42
N ALA A 254 -6.62 7.70 -5.14
CA ALA A 254 -7.93 8.12 -4.67
C ALA A 254 -9.04 7.27 -5.30
N THR A 255 -10.14 7.11 -4.58
CA THR A 255 -11.36 6.50 -5.09
C THR A 255 -12.53 7.47 -5.00
N ALA A 256 -13.41 7.43 -5.97
CA ALA A 256 -14.67 8.19 -5.96
C ALA A 256 -15.77 7.44 -6.70
N ASN A 257 -17.00 7.78 -6.40
CA ASN A 257 -18.15 7.29 -7.16
C ASN A 257 -18.57 8.33 -8.21
N ASP A 258 -18.36 9.62 -7.93
CA ASP A 258 -18.68 10.74 -8.81
C ASP A 258 -17.61 11.83 -8.72
N ALA A 259 -17.18 12.34 -9.87
CA ALA A 259 -16.17 13.40 -9.94
C ALA A 259 -16.74 14.80 -9.74
N SER A 260 -18.05 14.98 -9.80
CA SER A 260 -18.71 16.32 -9.81
C SER A 260 -18.48 17.12 -8.52
N SER A 261 -18.22 16.45 -7.41
CA SER A 261 -17.94 17.06 -6.11
C SER A 261 -16.45 17.28 -5.82
N ILE A 262 -15.56 16.80 -6.71
CA ILE A 262 -14.11 16.93 -6.54
C ILE A 262 -13.66 18.25 -7.21
N PRO A 263 -12.92 19.12 -6.51
CA PRO A 263 -12.40 20.35 -7.09
C PRO A 263 -11.53 20.10 -8.33
N GLU A 264 -11.75 20.89 -9.39
CA GLU A 264 -11.00 20.79 -10.64
C GLU A 264 -9.47 20.83 -10.46
N PRO A 265 -8.88 21.66 -9.57
CA PRO A 265 -7.45 21.64 -9.36
C PRO A 265 -6.90 20.30 -8.82
N ILE A 266 -7.69 19.52 -8.11
CA ILE A 266 -7.32 18.17 -7.66
C ILE A 266 -7.42 17.20 -8.83
N LEU A 267 -8.50 17.26 -9.60
CA LEU A 267 -8.67 16.41 -10.80
C LEU A 267 -7.52 16.61 -11.80
N ASN A 268 -7.07 17.85 -11.99
CA ASN A 268 -5.98 18.18 -12.92
C ASN A 268 -4.60 17.65 -12.47
N ARG A 269 -4.46 17.22 -11.21
CA ARG A 269 -3.22 16.62 -10.65
C ARG A 269 -3.25 15.10 -10.61
N MET A 270 -4.31 14.49 -11.12
CA MET A 270 -4.51 13.04 -11.06
C MET A 270 -4.80 12.45 -12.43
N ASN A 271 -4.31 11.26 -12.68
CA ASN A 271 -4.77 10.43 -13.78
C ASN A 271 -6.11 9.81 -13.41
N VAL A 272 -7.16 10.23 -14.10
CA VAL A 272 -8.54 9.80 -13.85
C VAL A 272 -8.88 8.60 -14.70
N TYR A 273 -9.28 7.49 -14.06
CA TYR A 273 -9.72 6.26 -14.72
C TYR A 273 -11.17 5.96 -14.36
N GLU A 274 -12.02 5.88 -15.38
CA GLU A 274 -13.37 5.34 -15.23
C GLU A 274 -13.29 3.80 -15.19
N ILE A 275 -13.67 3.24 -14.06
CA ILE A 275 -13.65 1.79 -13.83
C ILE A 275 -15.04 1.23 -14.11
N PRO A 276 -15.20 0.42 -15.16
CA PRO A 276 -16.49 -0.19 -15.47
C PRO A 276 -16.85 -1.24 -14.41
N SER A 277 -18.14 -1.48 -14.26
CA SER A 277 -18.58 -2.69 -13.55
C SER A 277 -18.06 -3.93 -14.29
N PRO A 278 -17.60 -4.97 -13.56
CA PRO A 278 -17.15 -6.18 -14.22
C PRO A 278 -18.29 -6.81 -15.03
N ASP A 279 -17.98 -7.36 -16.19
CA ASP A 279 -18.89 -8.21 -16.93
C ASP A 279 -19.16 -9.53 -16.17
N GLU A 280 -20.08 -10.35 -16.67
CA GLU A 280 -20.43 -11.62 -16.00
C GLU A 280 -19.20 -12.53 -15.79
N ALA A 281 -18.34 -12.62 -16.81
CA ALA A 281 -17.12 -13.43 -16.75
C ALA A 281 -16.11 -12.86 -15.74
N GLY A 282 -15.96 -11.54 -15.68
CA GLY A 282 -15.15 -10.84 -14.70
C GLY A 282 -15.70 -10.99 -13.28
N ALA A 283 -17.00 -10.85 -13.09
CA ALA A 283 -17.66 -11.02 -11.79
C ALA A 283 -17.46 -12.46 -11.26
N ARG A 284 -17.54 -13.47 -12.12
CA ARG A 284 -17.25 -14.87 -11.77
C ARG A 284 -15.80 -15.06 -11.34
N ARG A 285 -14.83 -14.45 -12.06
CA ARG A 285 -13.41 -14.50 -11.68
C ARG A 285 -13.17 -13.83 -10.34
N ILE A 286 -13.71 -12.64 -10.12
CA ILE A 286 -13.61 -11.91 -8.86
C ILE A 286 -14.18 -12.74 -7.70
N ALA A 287 -15.38 -13.33 -7.87
CA ALA A 287 -15.99 -14.18 -6.86
C ALA A 287 -15.12 -15.40 -6.51
N GLN A 288 -14.52 -16.05 -7.52
CA GLN A 288 -13.61 -17.17 -7.31
C GLN A 288 -12.32 -16.74 -6.58
N THR A 289 -11.75 -15.58 -6.91
CA THR A 289 -10.56 -15.01 -6.26
C THR A 289 -10.83 -14.72 -4.79
N ILE A 290 -11.91 -14.00 -4.49
CA ILE A 290 -12.34 -13.70 -3.10
C ILE A 290 -12.55 -14.98 -2.30
N TYR A 291 -13.21 -15.98 -2.89
CA TYR A 291 -13.40 -17.28 -2.25
C TYR A 291 -12.07 -17.96 -1.93
N ALA A 292 -11.13 -17.97 -2.86
CA ALA A 292 -9.81 -18.56 -2.67
C ALA A 292 -9.02 -17.83 -1.56
N GLU A 293 -9.10 -16.50 -1.50
CA GLU A 293 -8.46 -15.70 -0.46
C GLU A 293 -9.05 -16.01 0.93
N ILE A 294 -10.37 -15.99 1.07
CA ILE A 294 -11.06 -16.31 2.32
C ILE A 294 -10.71 -17.73 2.77
N ARG A 295 -10.77 -18.68 1.85
CA ARG A 295 -10.44 -20.07 2.11
C ARG A 295 -8.98 -20.24 2.57
N GLY A 296 -8.05 -19.52 1.94
CA GLY A 296 -6.62 -19.55 2.28
C GLY A 296 -6.30 -18.87 3.62
N ALA A 297 -7.03 -17.82 3.97
CA ALA A 297 -6.83 -17.06 5.20
C ALA A 297 -7.26 -17.81 6.48
N HIS A 298 -8.08 -18.83 6.36
CA HIS A 298 -8.66 -19.53 7.52
C HIS A 298 -8.32 -21.02 7.58
N ALA A 299 -7.97 -21.52 8.76
CA ALA A 299 -7.67 -22.95 8.98
C ALA A 299 -8.84 -23.87 8.62
N TRP A 300 -10.08 -23.41 8.77
CA TRP A 300 -11.27 -24.15 8.38
C TRP A 300 -11.48 -24.23 6.86
N GLY A 301 -10.80 -23.38 6.08
CA GLY A 301 -10.94 -23.33 4.63
C GLY A 301 -10.64 -24.64 3.91
N ARG A 302 -9.77 -25.49 4.49
CA ARG A 302 -9.46 -26.84 3.98
C ARG A 302 -10.66 -27.79 3.96
N ARG A 303 -11.75 -27.45 4.65
CA ARG A 303 -12.99 -28.23 4.66
C ARG A 303 -13.90 -27.95 3.46
N PHE A 304 -13.56 -26.94 2.67
CA PHE A 304 -14.32 -26.51 1.51
C PHE A 304 -13.57 -26.83 0.23
N PRO A 305 -14.26 -27.08 -0.90
CA PRO A 305 -13.62 -27.40 -2.18
C PRO A 305 -12.71 -26.25 -2.66
N ASP A 306 -11.76 -26.55 -3.53
CA ASP A 306 -10.82 -25.55 -4.07
C ASP A 306 -11.51 -24.51 -4.96
N LEU A 307 -12.57 -24.92 -5.66
CA LEU A 307 -13.36 -24.08 -6.54
C LEU A 307 -14.82 -24.03 -6.09
N LEU A 308 -15.45 -22.88 -6.29
CA LEU A 308 -16.90 -22.74 -6.12
C LEU A 308 -17.63 -23.55 -7.18
N GLY A 309 -18.73 -24.22 -6.76
CA GLY A 309 -19.63 -24.85 -7.73
C GLY A 309 -20.38 -23.82 -8.58
N GLU A 310 -20.74 -24.18 -9.80
CA GLU A 310 -21.36 -23.28 -10.80
C GLU A 310 -22.58 -22.52 -10.28
N SER A 311 -23.45 -23.16 -9.49
CA SER A 311 -24.64 -22.52 -8.91
C SER A 311 -24.28 -21.42 -7.91
N ALA A 312 -23.29 -21.67 -7.04
CA ALA A 312 -22.81 -20.68 -6.07
C ALA A 312 -22.07 -19.53 -6.76
N LEU A 313 -21.26 -19.86 -7.76
CA LEU A 313 -20.51 -18.90 -8.55
C LEU A 313 -21.46 -17.96 -9.32
N GLY A 314 -22.50 -18.50 -9.95
CA GLY A 314 -23.51 -17.69 -10.64
C GLY A 314 -24.30 -16.78 -9.68
N ALA A 315 -24.66 -17.27 -8.50
CA ALA A 315 -25.35 -16.46 -7.49
C ALA A 315 -24.47 -15.31 -6.96
N LEU A 316 -23.19 -15.57 -6.71
CA LEU A 316 -22.23 -14.56 -6.24
C LEU A 316 -21.89 -13.53 -7.32
N ALA A 317 -21.75 -13.96 -8.58
CA ALA A 317 -21.47 -13.06 -9.69
C ALA A 317 -22.63 -12.07 -10.00
N ALA A 318 -23.85 -12.39 -9.57
CA ALA A 318 -25.00 -11.51 -9.71
C ALA A 318 -25.04 -10.37 -8.66
N VAL A 319 -24.16 -10.40 -7.66
CA VAL A 319 -24.09 -9.39 -6.59
C VAL A 319 -22.79 -8.61 -6.71
N PRO A 320 -22.82 -7.27 -6.58
CA PRO A 320 -21.57 -6.49 -6.59
C PRO A 320 -20.65 -6.99 -5.49
N PRO A 321 -19.36 -7.20 -5.78
CA PRO A 321 -18.39 -7.55 -4.76
C PRO A 321 -18.31 -6.41 -3.74
N ARG A 322 -18.54 -6.72 -2.46
CA ARG A 322 -18.31 -5.81 -1.34
C ARG A 322 -17.17 -6.37 -0.52
N THR A 323 -16.17 -5.56 -0.29
CA THR A 323 -15.09 -5.84 0.66
C THR A 323 -15.56 -5.77 2.09
#